data_9326a1d34dbb6a57846782f73786f844
#
_entry.id   9326a1d34dbb6a57846782f73786f844
#
_cell.length_a   1.000
_cell.length_b   1.000
_cell.length_c   1.000
_cell.angle_alpha   90.00
_cell.angle_beta   90.00
_cell.angle_gamma   90.00
#
_symmetry.space_group_name_H-M   'P 1'
#
loop_
_entity.id
_entity.type
_entity.pdbx_description
1 polymer ?
#
loop_
_entity_poly.entity_id
_entity_poly.type
_entity_poly.pdbx_seq_one_letter_code
_entity_poly.pdbx_strand_id
1 'polypeptide(L)'
;MENNEEIINSLDEEITSPSSSQEQNQKRVEEGLELDINDRIGEGVLEILPDGYGFLRGQNYLSTPDDIYISPTQIKRFHLDNGDKVRGIARNPKEGERYPALIYVAKINDDTPEN
;
A
#
# COMPACT_ATOMS: atom_id res chain seq x y z
N MET A 1 -7.89 2.88 44.38
CA MET A 1 -7.69 2.87 44.16
C MET A 1 -7.54 2.71 43.77
N GLU A 2 -7.37 2.86 43.16
CA GLU A 2 -7.20 2.81 42.66
C GLU A 2 -6.96 2.74 42.03
N ASN A 3 -6.71 2.73 41.77
CA ASN A 3 -6.49 2.62 41.17
C ASN A 3 -6.24 2.63 40.50
N ASN A 4 -6.01 2.59 40.20
CA ASN A 4 -5.81 2.50 39.64
C ASN A 4 -5.61 2.56 38.95
N GLU A 5 -5.47 2.47 38.71
CA GLU A 5 -5.31 2.50 38.21
C GLU A 5 -5.13 2.51 37.59
N GLU A 6 -5.11 2.47 37.53
CA GLU A 6 -5.01 2.46 37.15
C GLU A 6 -4.91 2.48 36.48
N ILE A 7 -4.98 2.46 36.52
CA ILE A 7 -4.90 2.40 36.12
C ILE A 7 -4.78 2.42 35.42
N ILE A 8 -4.69 2.42 35.20
CA ILE A 8 -4.63 2.35 34.73
C ILE A 8 -4.47 2.48 34.14
N ASN A 9 -4.37 2.48 33.92
CA ASN A 9 -4.37 2.53 33.60
C ASN A 9 -4.28 2.57 33.18
N SER A 10 -4.32 2.63 33.09
CA SER A 10 -4.38 2.57 32.88
C SER A 10 -4.58 2.45 32.34
N LEU A 11 -4.57 2.38 31.95
CA LEU A 11 -4.94 2.21 31.62
C LEU A 11 -5.25 2.26 31.10
N ASP A 12 -5.30 2.36 31.01
CA ASP A 12 -5.77 2.37 30.72
C ASP A 12 -6.10 2.42 30.21
N GLU A 13 -6.23 2.44 30.11
CA GLU A 13 -6.60 2.46 29.73
C GLU A 13 -6.95 2.52 29.15
N GLU A 14 -7.18 2.54 29.03
CA GLU A 14 -7.62 2.54 28.50
C GLU A 14 -8.00 2.61 27.93
N ILE A 15 -8.31 2.74 27.79
CA ILE A 15 -8.78 2.62 27.21
C ILE A 15 -9.41 2.72 26.66
N THR A 16 -9.69 2.75 26.10
CA THR A 16 -10.45 2.81 25.65
C THR A 16 -10.96 2.78 24.87
N SER A 17 -10.92 2.76 24.41
CA SER A 17 -11.59 3.03 23.63
C SER A 17 -11.91 2.94 22.50
N PRO A 18 -12.37 3.49 21.96
CA PRO A 18 -13.08 3.22 20.82
C PRO A 18 -12.31 2.73 19.71
N SER A 19 -12.95 1.87 19.00
CA SER A 19 -12.28 1.09 18.02
C SER A 19 -11.74 1.90 16.86
N SER A 20 -12.48 2.91 16.40
CA SER A 20 -12.03 3.63 15.23
C SER A 20 -10.76 4.41 15.50
N SER A 21 -10.65 5.00 16.65
CA SER A 21 -9.42 5.71 16.95
C SER A 21 -8.26 4.75 17.09
N GLN A 22 -8.53 3.54 17.55
CA GLN A 22 -7.47 2.55 17.64
C GLN A 22 -6.99 2.10 16.28
N GLU A 23 -7.90 2.04 15.32
CA GLU A 23 -7.52 1.67 13.97
C GLU A 23 -6.57 2.68 13.37
N GLN A 24 -6.73 3.94 13.70
CA GLN A 24 -5.84 4.96 13.20
C GLN A 24 -4.41 4.79 13.69
N ASN A 25 -4.24 4.05 14.77
CA ASN A 25 -2.93 3.86 15.36
C ASN A 25 -2.26 2.58 14.89
N GLN A 26 -2.83 1.91 13.90
CA GLN A 26 -2.31 0.64 13.43
C GLN A 26 -1.46 0.80 12.20
N LYS A 27 -0.85 1.94 12.05
CA LYS A 27 0.14 2.13 11.01
C LYS A 27 1.44 1.44 11.40
N ARG A 28 2.14 1.01 10.40
CA ARG A 28 3.46 0.41 10.61
C ARG A 28 4.42 0.97 9.60
N VAL A 29 5.70 0.80 9.86
CA VAL A 29 6.73 1.26 8.95
C VAL A 29 7.48 0.06 8.42
N GLU A 30 7.55 -0.06 7.11
CA GLU A 30 8.34 -1.09 6.44
C GLU A 30 9.18 -0.41 5.39
N GLU A 31 10.47 -0.68 5.40
CA GLU A 31 11.40 -0.14 4.38
C GLU A 31 11.30 1.38 4.26
N GLY A 32 11.07 2.04 5.38
CA GLY A 32 10.96 3.50 5.40
C GLY A 32 9.62 4.06 4.98
N LEU A 33 8.65 3.21 4.68
CA LEU A 33 7.32 3.64 4.24
C LEU A 33 6.30 3.42 5.34
N GLU A 34 5.39 4.39 5.51
CA GLU A 34 4.29 4.26 6.46
C GLU A 34 3.12 3.58 5.77
N LEU A 35 2.66 2.48 6.35
CA LEU A 35 1.58 1.70 5.79
C LEU A 35 0.41 1.63 6.76
N ASP A 36 -0.79 1.75 6.24
CA ASP A 36 -1.99 1.47 7.00
C ASP A 36 -2.19 -0.04 7.12
N ILE A 37 -3.14 -0.44 7.95
CA ILE A 37 -3.30 -1.85 8.28
C ILE A 37 -3.57 -2.72 7.05
N ASN A 38 -4.24 -2.19 6.05
CA ASN A 38 -4.59 -2.96 4.84
C ASN A 38 -3.65 -2.71 3.67
N ASP A 39 -2.55 -2.02 3.93
CA ASP A 39 -1.57 -1.73 2.89
C ASP A 39 -0.39 -2.69 2.98
N ARG A 40 0.33 -2.79 1.89
CA ARG A 40 1.54 -3.61 1.85
C ARG A 40 2.51 -3.02 0.85
N ILE A 41 3.78 -3.40 0.99
CA ILE A 41 4.79 -3.06 -0.01
C ILE A 41 4.51 -3.92 -1.24
N GLY A 42 4.46 -3.29 -2.39
CA GLY A 42 4.26 -3.98 -3.65
C GLY A 42 5.36 -3.65 -4.63
N GLU A 43 5.72 -4.63 -5.45
CA GLU A 43 6.74 -4.45 -6.46
C GLU A 43 6.45 -5.35 -7.63
N GLY A 44 6.75 -4.87 -8.83
CA GLY A 44 6.60 -5.68 -10.01
C GLY A 44 7.07 -4.95 -11.24
N VAL A 45 7.00 -5.64 -12.36
CA VAL A 45 7.37 -5.09 -13.66
C VAL A 45 6.11 -4.67 -14.37
N LEU A 46 6.09 -3.43 -14.85
CA LEU A 46 4.90 -2.84 -15.42
C LEU A 46 4.59 -3.39 -16.81
N GLU A 47 3.36 -3.82 -16.98
CA GLU A 47 2.78 -4.08 -18.28
C GLU A 47 1.60 -3.16 -18.48
N ILE A 48 1.68 -2.28 -19.49
CA ILE A 48 0.60 -1.33 -19.80
C ILE A 48 -0.32 -1.99 -20.81
N LEU A 49 -1.62 -1.98 -20.50
CA LEU A 49 -2.62 -2.58 -21.38
C LEU A 49 -3.16 -1.55 -22.35
N PRO A 50 -3.83 -1.99 -23.43
CA PRO A 50 -4.27 -1.06 -24.46
C PRO A 50 -5.14 0.08 -23.96
N ASP A 51 -5.90 -0.14 -22.88
CA ASP A 51 -6.77 0.90 -22.34
C ASP A 51 -6.01 1.93 -21.50
N GLY A 52 -4.70 1.76 -21.32
CA GLY A 52 -3.89 2.77 -20.66
C GLY A 52 -3.60 2.53 -19.21
N TYR A 53 -4.29 1.60 -18.56
CA TYR A 53 -3.92 1.19 -17.21
C TYR A 53 -2.94 0.04 -17.30
N GLY A 54 -2.36 -0.37 -16.17
CA GLY A 54 -1.39 -1.43 -16.20
C GLY A 54 -1.44 -2.30 -14.97
N PHE A 55 -0.58 -3.30 -15.00
CA PHE A 55 -0.37 -4.19 -13.86
C PHE A 55 1.12 -4.34 -13.60
N LEU A 56 1.46 -4.41 -12.32
CA LEU A 56 2.80 -4.79 -11.93
C LEU A 56 2.81 -6.31 -11.80
N ARG A 57 3.59 -6.95 -12.65
CA ARG A 57 3.65 -8.42 -12.75
C ARG A 57 4.86 -8.94 -11.98
N GLY A 58 4.80 -10.20 -11.61
CA GLY A 58 5.97 -10.87 -11.04
C GLY A 58 7.05 -11.09 -12.09
N GLN A 59 8.13 -11.73 -11.66
CA GLN A 59 9.32 -11.85 -12.50
C GLN A 59 9.07 -12.61 -13.79
N ASN A 60 8.15 -13.56 -13.78
CA ASN A 60 7.87 -14.36 -14.98
C ASN A 60 6.83 -13.75 -15.88
N TYR A 61 6.34 -12.57 -15.54
CA TYR A 61 5.36 -11.82 -16.34
C TYR A 61 4.03 -12.54 -16.53
N LEU A 62 3.77 -13.58 -15.76
CA LEU A 62 2.50 -14.26 -15.85
C LEU A 62 1.45 -13.52 -15.04
N SER A 63 0.23 -13.54 -15.56
CA SER A 63 -0.89 -12.92 -14.86
C SER A 63 -1.26 -13.76 -13.65
N THR A 64 -1.38 -13.13 -12.48
CA THR A 64 -1.74 -13.81 -11.23
C THR A 64 -2.71 -12.95 -10.45
N PRO A 65 -3.41 -13.52 -9.47
CA PRO A 65 -4.27 -12.71 -8.60
C PRO A 65 -3.51 -11.69 -7.76
N ASP A 66 -2.20 -11.84 -7.64
CA ASP A 66 -1.39 -10.92 -6.85
C ASP A 66 -0.86 -9.75 -7.65
N ASP A 67 -1.17 -9.67 -8.93
CA ASP A 67 -0.78 -8.54 -9.75
C ASP A 67 -1.36 -7.25 -9.16
N ILE A 68 -0.61 -6.17 -9.29
CA ILE A 68 -1.00 -4.91 -8.69
C ILE A 68 -1.46 -3.96 -9.79
N TYR A 69 -2.69 -3.48 -9.68
CA TYR A 69 -3.26 -2.53 -10.62
C TYR A 69 -2.58 -1.17 -10.46
N ILE A 70 -2.28 -0.53 -11.58
CA ILE A 70 -1.76 0.82 -11.58
C ILE A 70 -2.58 1.64 -12.59
N SER A 71 -2.99 2.83 -12.16
CA SER A 71 -3.94 3.64 -12.92
C SER A 71 -3.25 4.38 -14.06
N PRO A 72 -4.03 4.75 -15.10
CA PRO A 72 -3.46 5.58 -16.16
C PRO A 72 -2.90 6.90 -15.67
N THR A 73 -3.54 7.49 -14.65
CA THR A 73 -3.07 8.75 -14.07
C THR A 73 -1.67 8.60 -13.50
N GLN A 74 -1.42 7.50 -12.77
CA GLN A 74 -0.10 7.26 -12.22
C GLN A 74 0.94 7.01 -13.30
N ILE A 75 0.56 6.24 -14.32
CA ILE A 75 1.46 5.95 -15.43
C ILE A 75 1.89 7.24 -16.11
N LYS A 76 0.94 8.14 -16.35
CA LYS A 76 1.26 9.42 -16.97
C LYS A 76 2.09 10.31 -16.06
N ARG A 77 1.68 10.39 -14.79
CA ARG A 77 2.34 11.28 -13.85
C ARG A 77 3.81 10.98 -13.71
N PHE A 78 4.17 9.71 -13.66
CA PHE A 78 5.55 9.29 -13.44
C PHE A 78 6.24 8.87 -14.73
N HIS A 79 5.61 9.08 -15.89
CA HIS A 79 6.20 8.77 -17.18
C HIS A 79 6.65 7.32 -17.27
N LEU A 80 5.79 6.42 -16.82
CA LEU A 80 6.15 5.00 -16.76
C LEU A 80 6.00 4.34 -18.11
N ASP A 81 6.86 3.38 -18.37
CA ASP A 81 6.85 2.61 -19.61
C ASP A 81 6.73 1.12 -19.30
N ASN A 82 6.35 0.36 -20.32
CA ASN A 82 6.39 -1.09 -20.21
C ASN A 82 7.79 -1.53 -19.82
N GLY A 83 7.85 -2.46 -18.87
CA GLY A 83 9.12 -3.01 -18.44
C GLY A 83 9.75 -2.29 -17.26
N ASP A 84 9.19 -1.14 -16.86
CA ASP A 84 9.70 -0.46 -15.67
C ASP A 84 9.41 -1.27 -14.42
N LYS A 85 10.40 -1.37 -13.53
CA LYS A 85 10.20 -1.97 -12.22
C LYS A 85 9.71 -0.91 -11.27
N VAL A 86 8.55 -1.13 -10.68
CA VAL A 86 7.92 -0.14 -9.81
C VAL A 86 7.72 -0.75 -8.44
N ARG A 87 8.09 0.02 -7.41
CA ARG A 87 7.94 -0.39 -6.03
C ARG A 87 7.19 0.69 -5.27
N GLY A 88 6.28 0.30 -4.41
CA GLY A 88 5.54 1.27 -3.64
C GLY A 88 4.59 0.63 -2.66
N ILE A 89 3.55 1.35 -2.35
CA ILE A 89 2.53 0.89 -1.41
C ILE A 89 1.30 0.50 -2.20
N ALA A 90 0.80 -0.71 -1.96
CA ALA A 90 -0.41 -1.21 -2.57
C ALA A 90 -1.44 -1.45 -1.47
N ARG A 91 -2.70 -1.12 -1.75
CA ARG A 91 -3.78 -1.44 -0.85
C ARG A 91 -4.46 -2.72 -1.29
N ASN A 92 -4.98 -3.44 -0.31
CA ASN A 92 -5.72 -4.66 -0.61
C ASN A 92 -7.01 -4.33 -1.37
N PRO A 93 -7.53 -5.31 -2.15
CA PRO A 93 -8.76 -5.07 -2.90
C PRO A 93 -9.91 -4.73 -1.98
N LYS A 94 -10.71 -3.77 -2.42
CA LYS A 94 -11.98 -3.47 -1.76
C LYS A 94 -13.05 -4.42 -2.29
N GLU A 95 -14.20 -4.39 -1.64
CA GLU A 95 -15.31 -5.21 -2.09
C GLU A 95 -15.61 -4.92 -3.56
N GLY A 96 -15.71 -5.98 -4.35
CA GLY A 96 -15.96 -5.83 -5.78
C GLY A 96 -14.71 -5.67 -6.62
N GLU A 97 -13.58 -5.45 -6.00
CA GLU A 97 -12.31 -5.33 -6.72
C GLU A 97 -11.60 -6.67 -6.72
N ARG A 98 -10.88 -6.92 -7.81
CA ARG A 98 -10.21 -8.20 -8.00
C ARG A 98 -8.75 -8.15 -7.60
N TYR A 99 -8.12 -6.99 -7.70
CA TYR A 99 -6.68 -6.85 -7.56
C TYR A 99 -6.32 -5.79 -6.55
N PRO A 100 -5.19 -5.94 -5.86
CA PRO A 100 -4.67 -4.81 -5.08
C PRO A 100 -4.31 -3.67 -6.02
N ALA A 101 -4.30 -2.46 -5.50
CA ALA A 101 -4.06 -1.27 -6.30
C ALA A 101 -2.91 -0.46 -5.72
N LEU A 102 -2.02 -0.01 -6.59
CA LEU A 102 -0.92 0.84 -6.18
C LEU A 102 -1.44 2.21 -5.78
N ILE A 103 -1.08 2.67 -4.59
CA ILE A 103 -1.51 3.98 -4.10
C ILE A 103 -0.36 4.94 -3.91
N TYR A 104 0.88 4.46 -3.94
CA TYR A 104 2.03 5.32 -3.77
C TYR A 104 3.23 4.71 -4.49
N VAL A 105 3.93 5.53 -5.27
CA VAL A 105 5.11 5.08 -6.01
C VAL A 105 6.34 5.51 -5.23
N ALA A 106 7.10 4.53 -4.74
CA ALA A 106 8.28 4.82 -3.95
C ALA A 106 9.55 4.78 -4.79
N LYS A 107 9.65 3.83 -5.72
CA LYS A 107 10.83 3.70 -6.57
C LYS A 107 10.45 3.26 -7.96
N ILE A 108 11.21 3.73 -8.94
CA ILE A 108 11.08 3.33 -10.33
C ILE A 108 12.48 2.92 -10.76
N ASN A 109 12.63 1.65 -11.13
CA ASN A 109 13.92 1.07 -11.52
C ASN A 109 14.98 1.35 -10.46
N ASP A 110 14.56 1.19 -9.19
CA ASP A 110 15.40 1.34 -8.00
C ASP A 110 15.80 2.76 -7.67
N ASP A 111 15.29 3.74 -8.41
CA ASP A 111 15.56 5.15 -8.13
C ASP A 111 14.31 5.83 -7.58
N THR A 112 14.53 6.85 -6.76
CA THR A 112 13.44 7.67 -6.27
C THR A 112 12.83 8.44 -7.44
N PRO A 113 11.50 8.49 -7.55
CA PRO A 113 10.88 9.21 -8.66
C PRO A 113 11.17 10.70 -8.58
N GLU A 114 11.32 11.32 -9.74
CA GLU A 114 11.44 12.75 -9.83
C GLU A 114 10.07 13.37 -10.02
N ASN A 115 9.91 14.56 -9.53
CA ASN A 115 8.63 15.23 -9.62
C ASN A 115 8.33 15.77 -10.99
#